data_6f844aeb24a13b9f280843f6c05a0006
#
_entry.id   6f844aeb24a13b9f280843f6c05a0006
#
_cell.length_a   1.000
_cell.length_b   1.000
_cell.length_c   1.000
_cell.angle_alpha   90.00
_cell.angle_beta   90.00
_cell.angle_gamma   90.00
#
_symmetry.space_group_name_H-M   'P 1'
#
loop_
_entity.id
_entity.type
_entity.pdbx_description
1 polymer ?
#
loop_
_entity_poly.entity_id
_entity_poly.type
_entity_poly.pdbx_seq_one_letter_code
_entity_poly.pdbx_strand_id
1 'polypeptide(L)'
;SDILMIPWAMNRELNFIKGVGPNLKPMVPSETKILKNINISQKLEPLRKSISILRKELPQSTSLIGFAGAPWTLACYMIEGQSSKDFINTRKALWNSNKWFMDLLDTLCIYVAEKLEMQANAGADVLMIFDSWSHMIPNNFFKQCGINPTAKIVNILKSKNIYKPIIGFPFKAGSSLIN
;
A
#
# COMPACT_ATOMS: atom_id res chain seq x y z
N SER A 1 0.96 3.33 -13.45
CA SER A 1 1.14 2.75 -12.10
C SER A 1 -0.21 2.51 -11.46
N ASP A 2 -0.31 1.53 -10.57
CA ASP A 2 -1.51 1.16 -9.84
C ASP A 2 -1.18 1.02 -8.34
N ILE A 3 -2.19 1.15 -7.46
CA ILE A 3 -2.01 0.94 -6.02
C ILE A 3 -1.63 -0.51 -5.70
N LEU A 4 -2.04 -1.48 -6.53
CA LEU A 4 -1.80 -2.92 -6.35
C LEU A 4 -0.47 -3.41 -6.99
N MET A 5 0.42 -2.50 -7.39
CA MET A 5 1.75 -2.88 -7.90
C MET A 5 2.58 -3.68 -6.89
N ILE A 6 2.36 -3.49 -5.58
CA ILE A 6 3.07 -4.24 -4.54
C ILE A 6 2.63 -5.71 -4.53
N PRO A 7 1.33 -6.07 -4.40
CA PRO A 7 0.89 -7.46 -4.52
C PRO A 7 1.36 -8.12 -5.80
N TRP A 8 1.27 -7.43 -6.94
CA TRP A 8 1.77 -7.94 -8.22
C TRP A 8 3.28 -8.21 -8.18
N ALA A 9 4.08 -7.27 -7.65
CA ALA A 9 5.52 -7.45 -7.51
C ALA A 9 5.87 -8.60 -6.54
N MET A 10 5.01 -8.88 -5.57
CA MET A 10 5.09 -10.01 -4.65
C MET A 10 4.64 -11.34 -5.26
N ASN A 11 4.59 -11.47 -6.58
CA ASN A 11 4.16 -12.65 -7.33
C ASN A 11 2.70 -13.05 -7.11
N ARG A 12 1.84 -12.10 -6.68
CA ARG A 12 0.39 -12.34 -6.69
C ARG A 12 -0.13 -12.09 -8.11
N GLU A 13 -0.85 -13.07 -8.65
CA GLU A 13 -1.51 -12.89 -9.94
C GLU A 13 -2.53 -11.76 -9.84
N LEU A 14 -2.33 -10.71 -10.61
CA LEU A 14 -3.23 -9.56 -10.69
C LEU A 14 -3.80 -9.48 -12.09
N ASN A 15 -5.10 -9.60 -12.20
CA ASN A 15 -5.86 -9.47 -13.43
C ASN A 15 -6.88 -8.33 -13.29
N PHE A 16 -7.27 -7.71 -14.41
CA PHE A 16 -8.33 -6.72 -14.43
C PHE A 16 -9.53 -7.28 -15.20
N ILE A 17 -10.65 -7.46 -14.50
CA ILE A 17 -11.88 -8.00 -15.06
C ILE A 17 -12.80 -6.83 -15.40
N LYS A 18 -13.25 -6.76 -16.65
CA LYS A 18 -14.19 -5.71 -17.11
C LYS A 18 -15.45 -5.69 -16.24
N GLY A 19 -15.78 -4.53 -15.69
CA GLY A 19 -16.96 -4.34 -14.84
C GLY A 19 -16.79 -4.76 -13.38
N VAL A 20 -15.69 -5.45 -13.02
CA VAL A 20 -15.39 -5.88 -11.65
C VAL A 20 -14.20 -5.10 -11.08
N GLY A 21 -13.18 -4.86 -11.89
CA GLY A 21 -11.93 -4.21 -11.47
C GLY A 21 -10.80 -5.20 -11.22
N PRO A 22 -9.86 -4.88 -10.31
CA PRO A 22 -8.72 -5.73 -10.01
C PRO A 22 -9.17 -7.02 -9.31
N ASN A 23 -8.57 -8.12 -9.74
CA ASN A 23 -8.80 -9.45 -9.20
C ASN A 23 -7.46 -10.15 -8.92
N LEU A 24 -7.30 -10.65 -7.71
CA LEU A 24 -6.16 -11.43 -7.24
C LEU A 24 -6.64 -12.79 -6.73
N LYS A 25 -5.78 -13.78 -6.74
CA LYS A 25 -6.06 -15.00 -6.00
C LYS A 25 -6.10 -14.68 -4.49
N PRO A 26 -7.21 -14.96 -3.77
CA PRO A 26 -7.29 -14.75 -2.33
C PRO A 26 -6.15 -15.46 -1.61
N MET A 27 -5.51 -14.77 -0.66
CA MET A 27 -4.43 -15.36 0.11
C MET A 27 -4.95 -16.15 1.31
N VAL A 28 -4.21 -17.18 1.68
CA VAL A 28 -4.43 -17.94 2.92
C VAL A 28 -3.40 -17.55 3.98
N PRO A 29 -3.70 -17.72 5.29
CA PRO A 29 -2.82 -17.29 6.38
C PRO A 29 -1.39 -17.83 6.30
N SER A 30 -1.20 -19.05 5.82
CA SER A 30 0.12 -19.71 5.70
C SER A 30 1.05 -18.99 4.70
N GLU A 31 0.51 -18.27 3.74
CA GLU A 31 1.29 -17.55 2.72
C GLU A 31 2.00 -16.32 3.30
N THR A 32 1.56 -15.79 4.45
CA THR A 32 2.14 -14.57 5.04
C THR A 32 3.64 -14.69 5.31
N LYS A 33 4.11 -15.88 5.68
CA LYS A 33 5.54 -16.11 5.93
C LYS A 33 6.38 -16.01 4.66
N ILE A 34 5.84 -16.45 3.53
CA ILE A 34 6.53 -16.45 2.23
C ILE A 34 6.72 -15.01 1.72
N LEU A 35 5.79 -14.11 2.07
CA LEU A 35 5.83 -12.72 1.61
C LEU A 35 6.99 -11.91 2.21
N LYS A 36 7.59 -12.33 3.32
CA LYS A 36 8.59 -11.53 4.06
C LYS A 36 9.92 -11.31 3.34
N ASN A 37 10.26 -12.13 2.34
CA ASN A 37 11.59 -12.13 1.71
C ASN A 37 11.52 -12.02 0.18
N ILE A 38 10.50 -11.36 -0.36
CA ILE A 38 10.36 -11.20 -1.81
C ILE A 38 11.09 -9.94 -2.25
N ASN A 39 11.97 -10.05 -3.23
CA ASN A 39 12.56 -8.89 -3.87
C ASN A 39 11.58 -8.30 -4.90
N ILE A 40 10.99 -7.15 -4.58
CA ILE A 40 10.05 -6.46 -5.45
C ILE A 40 10.72 -5.49 -6.43
N SER A 41 11.98 -5.12 -6.19
CA SER A 41 12.69 -4.07 -6.92
C SER A 41 12.80 -4.37 -8.41
N GLN A 42 13.12 -5.63 -8.78
CA GLN A 42 13.27 -6.02 -10.16
C GLN A 42 11.97 -5.82 -10.98
N LYS A 43 10.83 -6.20 -10.41
CA LYS A 43 9.52 -6.02 -11.06
C LYS A 43 9.09 -4.56 -11.09
N LEU A 44 9.55 -3.74 -10.17
CA LEU A 44 9.24 -2.31 -10.13
C LEU A 44 10.21 -1.46 -10.98
N GLU A 45 11.25 -2.04 -11.54
CA GLU A 45 12.24 -1.32 -12.36
C GLU A 45 11.63 -0.55 -13.54
N PRO A 46 10.63 -1.07 -14.30
CA PRO A 46 9.97 -0.29 -15.34
C PRO A 46 9.27 0.97 -14.79
N LEU A 47 8.67 0.88 -13.60
CA LEU A 47 8.06 2.03 -12.94
C LEU A 47 9.13 3.06 -12.53
N ARG A 48 10.25 2.63 -11.96
CA ARG A 48 11.37 3.50 -11.62
C ARG A 48 11.88 4.28 -12.84
N LYS A 49 12.10 3.58 -13.96
CA LYS A 49 12.53 4.19 -15.22
C LYS A 49 11.51 5.21 -15.72
N SER A 50 10.22 4.88 -15.71
CA SER A 50 9.15 5.80 -16.12
C SER A 50 9.15 7.08 -15.32
N ILE A 51 9.30 7.00 -13.99
CA ILE A 51 9.38 8.18 -13.11
C ILE A 51 10.60 9.04 -13.44
N SER A 52 11.77 8.40 -13.64
CA SER A 52 13.00 9.12 -13.99
C SER A 52 12.91 9.84 -15.34
N ILE A 53 12.23 9.25 -16.34
CA ILE A 53 11.97 9.90 -17.63
C ILE A 53 11.01 11.08 -17.43
N LEU A 54 9.88 10.85 -16.76
CA LEU A 54 8.89 11.91 -16.51
C LEU A 54 9.51 13.10 -15.79
N ARG A 55 10.36 12.86 -14.78
CA ARG A 55 11.00 13.98 -14.05
C ARG A 55 11.91 14.82 -14.95
N LYS A 56 12.56 14.22 -15.94
CA LYS A 56 13.41 14.94 -16.90
C LYS A 56 12.60 15.76 -17.91
N GLU A 57 11.46 15.22 -18.35
CA GLU A 57 10.59 15.83 -19.35
C GLU A 57 9.64 16.89 -18.77
N LEU A 58 9.24 16.76 -17.51
CA LEU A 58 8.33 17.70 -16.89
C LEU A 58 9.04 19.00 -16.50
N PRO A 59 8.39 20.16 -16.69
CA PRO A 59 8.90 21.44 -16.19
C PRO A 59 9.17 21.37 -14.66
N GLN A 60 10.16 22.12 -14.19
CA GLN A 60 10.47 22.20 -12.77
C GLN A 60 9.31 22.76 -11.91
N SER A 61 8.43 23.54 -12.52
CA SER A 61 7.22 24.07 -11.89
C SER A 61 6.12 23.02 -11.67
N THR A 62 6.28 21.81 -12.23
CA THR A 62 5.29 20.72 -12.11
C THR A 62 5.79 19.67 -11.13
N SER A 63 5.08 19.51 -10.01
CA SER A 63 5.40 18.47 -9.01
C SER A 63 4.98 17.09 -9.52
N LEU A 64 5.86 16.10 -9.35
CA LEU A 64 5.60 14.71 -9.65
C LEU A 64 5.28 13.96 -8.36
N ILE A 65 4.08 13.39 -8.27
CA ILE A 65 3.62 12.64 -7.10
C ILE A 65 3.88 11.14 -7.34
N GLY A 66 4.74 10.56 -6.49
CA GLY A 66 4.86 9.11 -6.36
C GLY A 66 3.82 8.58 -5.39
N PHE A 67 3.31 7.36 -5.61
CA PHE A 67 2.26 6.85 -4.73
C PHE A 67 2.29 5.34 -4.53
N ALA A 68 1.63 4.89 -3.45
CA ALA A 68 1.39 3.48 -3.15
C ALA A 68 0.02 3.31 -2.47
N GLY A 69 -0.53 2.10 -2.52
CA GLY A 69 -1.67 1.72 -1.68
C GLY A 69 -1.24 1.55 -0.22
N ALA A 70 -2.09 1.95 0.71
CA ALA A 70 -1.86 1.75 2.15
C ALA A 70 -1.92 0.26 2.53
N PRO A 71 -1.23 -0.16 3.60
CA PRO A 71 -1.20 -1.56 4.03
C PRO A 71 -2.58 -2.19 4.23
N TRP A 72 -3.53 -1.47 4.84
CA TRP A 72 -4.91 -1.94 5.00
C TRP A 72 -5.58 -2.19 3.66
N THR A 73 -5.53 -1.21 2.75
CA THR A 73 -6.11 -1.35 1.40
C THR A 73 -5.51 -2.53 0.64
N LEU A 74 -4.19 -2.71 0.70
CA LEU A 74 -3.51 -3.85 0.07
C LEU A 74 -3.93 -5.18 0.69
N ALA A 75 -4.02 -5.27 2.02
CA ALA A 75 -4.48 -6.45 2.73
C ALA A 75 -5.92 -6.82 2.36
N CYS A 76 -6.82 -5.83 2.22
CA CYS A 76 -8.18 -6.04 1.76
C CYS A 76 -8.21 -6.78 0.41
N TYR A 77 -7.51 -6.26 -0.59
CA TYR A 77 -7.45 -6.91 -1.90
C TYR A 77 -6.77 -8.27 -1.89
N MET A 78 -5.70 -8.44 -1.10
CA MET A 78 -4.98 -9.71 -1.01
C MET A 78 -5.81 -10.81 -0.35
N ILE A 79 -6.61 -10.48 0.64
CA ILE A 79 -7.42 -11.44 1.40
C ILE A 79 -8.74 -11.75 0.67
N GLU A 80 -9.44 -10.73 0.16
CA GLU A 80 -10.71 -10.92 -0.54
C GLU A 80 -10.53 -11.34 -2.00
N GLY A 81 -9.40 -11.03 -2.61
CA GLY A 81 -9.13 -11.28 -4.02
C GLY A 81 -9.67 -10.21 -4.96
N GLN A 82 -10.62 -9.41 -4.54
CA GLN A 82 -11.27 -8.36 -5.34
C GLN A 82 -11.84 -7.27 -4.43
N SER A 83 -12.41 -6.22 -5.02
CA SER A 83 -13.21 -5.27 -4.24
C SER A 83 -14.44 -5.98 -3.65
N SER A 84 -14.78 -5.63 -2.42
CA SER A 84 -15.91 -6.20 -1.71
C SER A 84 -16.73 -5.09 -1.06
N LYS A 85 -18.04 -5.29 -0.97
CA LYS A 85 -18.92 -4.37 -0.26
C LYS A 85 -18.59 -4.31 1.24
N ASP A 86 -18.23 -5.44 1.82
CA ASP A 86 -18.15 -5.60 3.29
C ASP A 86 -16.78 -6.07 3.79
N PHE A 87 -15.88 -6.54 2.92
CA PHE A 87 -14.55 -7.08 3.27
C PHE A 87 -14.62 -8.06 4.45
N ILE A 88 -15.55 -9.02 4.37
CA ILE A 88 -15.91 -9.93 5.49
C ILE A 88 -14.71 -10.74 5.95
N ASN A 89 -13.90 -11.30 5.05
CA ASN A 89 -12.77 -12.14 5.42
C ASN A 89 -11.65 -11.32 6.08
N THR A 90 -11.39 -10.13 5.55
CA THR A 90 -10.41 -9.19 6.13
C THR A 90 -10.85 -8.75 7.53
N ARG A 91 -12.12 -8.39 7.70
CA ARG A 91 -12.67 -8.00 8.99
C ARG A 91 -12.68 -9.17 9.98
N LYS A 92 -13.03 -10.39 9.55
CA LYS A 92 -12.92 -11.59 10.39
C LYS A 92 -11.48 -11.84 10.85
N ALA A 93 -10.50 -11.68 9.95
CA ALA A 93 -9.08 -11.83 10.29
C ALA A 93 -8.67 -10.82 11.37
N LEU A 94 -9.13 -9.58 11.26
CA LEU A 94 -8.90 -8.51 12.23
C LEU A 94 -9.58 -8.80 13.58
N TRP A 95 -10.89 -9.10 13.59
CA TRP A 95 -11.66 -9.33 14.81
C TRP A 95 -11.19 -10.54 15.61
N ASN A 96 -10.72 -11.58 14.93
CA ASN A 96 -10.17 -12.77 15.59
C ASN A 96 -8.76 -12.53 16.14
N SER A 97 -8.25 -11.30 16.10
CA SER A 97 -6.91 -10.91 16.57
C SER A 97 -5.81 -11.83 16.02
N ASN A 98 -5.97 -12.25 14.77
CA ASN A 98 -5.05 -13.19 14.15
C ASN A 98 -3.66 -12.57 13.97
N LYS A 99 -2.67 -13.17 14.61
CA LYS A 99 -1.27 -12.73 14.49
C LYS A 99 -0.81 -12.62 13.05
N TRP A 100 -1.22 -13.56 12.17
CA TRP A 100 -0.84 -13.53 10.75
C TRP A 100 -1.32 -12.27 10.04
N PHE A 101 -2.48 -11.71 10.43
CA PHE A 101 -3.01 -10.49 9.83
C PHE A 101 -2.15 -9.27 10.19
N MET A 102 -1.74 -9.17 11.45
CA MET A 102 -0.83 -8.10 11.87
C MET A 102 0.55 -8.26 11.24
N ASP A 103 1.06 -9.49 11.14
CA ASP A 103 2.30 -9.81 10.42
C ASP A 103 2.22 -9.44 8.93
N LEU A 104 1.04 -9.58 8.31
CA LEU A 104 0.79 -9.14 6.94
C LEU A 104 0.85 -7.62 6.83
N LEU A 105 0.13 -6.88 7.70
CA LEU A 105 0.17 -5.41 7.70
C LEU A 105 1.60 -4.89 7.90
N ASP A 106 2.34 -5.48 8.82
CA ASP A 106 3.73 -5.12 9.09
C ASP A 106 4.65 -5.37 7.90
N THR A 107 4.44 -6.49 7.21
CA THR A 107 5.17 -6.83 5.98
C THR A 107 4.84 -5.83 4.86
N LEU A 108 3.56 -5.49 4.70
CA LEU A 108 3.13 -4.51 3.71
C LEU A 108 3.67 -3.11 3.99
N CYS A 109 3.83 -2.70 5.26
CA CYS A 109 4.48 -1.43 5.60
C CYS A 109 5.90 -1.33 5.02
N ILE A 110 6.67 -2.42 5.10
CA ILE A 110 8.03 -2.48 4.58
C ILE A 110 8.04 -2.31 3.06
N TYR A 111 7.19 -3.04 2.35
CA TYR A 111 7.11 -2.97 0.88
C TYR A 111 6.52 -1.66 0.37
N VAL A 112 5.57 -1.06 1.09
CA VAL A 112 5.05 0.28 0.77
C VAL A 112 6.18 1.30 0.91
N ALA A 113 6.95 1.25 1.99
CA ALA A 113 8.09 2.13 2.18
C ALA A 113 9.17 1.93 1.09
N GLU A 114 9.50 0.69 0.73
CA GLU A 114 10.45 0.37 -0.35
C GLU A 114 10.00 0.93 -1.70
N LYS A 115 8.71 0.76 -2.06
CA LYS A 115 8.17 1.34 -3.29
C LYS A 115 8.22 2.86 -3.28
N LEU A 116 7.87 3.50 -2.16
CA LEU A 116 7.87 4.96 -2.05
C LEU A 116 9.31 5.52 -2.06
N GLU A 117 10.25 4.87 -1.40
CA GLU A 117 11.68 5.19 -1.45
C GLU A 117 12.21 5.15 -2.90
N MET A 118 11.90 4.08 -3.63
CA MET A 118 12.28 3.92 -5.03
C MET A 118 11.73 5.08 -5.87
N GLN A 119 10.48 5.48 -5.66
CA GLN A 119 9.85 6.59 -6.38
C GLN A 119 10.48 7.93 -6.03
N ALA A 120 10.79 8.19 -4.75
CA ALA A 120 11.48 9.40 -4.30
C ALA A 120 12.87 9.52 -4.95
N ASN A 121 13.63 8.42 -4.94
CA ASN A 121 14.97 8.36 -5.54
C ASN A 121 14.94 8.46 -7.08
N ALA A 122 13.83 8.06 -7.71
CA ALA A 122 13.63 8.19 -9.15
C ALA A 122 13.19 9.60 -9.58
N GLY A 123 12.89 10.50 -8.62
CA GLY A 123 12.60 11.90 -8.91
C GLY A 123 11.17 12.36 -8.56
N ALA A 124 10.41 11.58 -7.79
CA ALA A 124 9.14 12.07 -7.25
C ALA A 124 9.39 13.19 -6.22
N ASP A 125 8.62 14.25 -6.31
CA ASP A 125 8.73 15.43 -5.43
C ASP A 125 7.92 15.26 -4.15
N VAL A 126 6.78 14.57 -4.26
CA VAL A 126 5.83 14.29 -3.17
C VAL A 126 5.48 12.82 -3.21
N LEU A 127 5.22 12.23 -2.05
CA LEU A 127 4.77 10.84 -1.92
C LEU A 127 3.32 10.82 -1.41
N MET A 128 2.53 9.84 -1.88
CA MET A 128 1.14 9.71 -1.45
C MET A 128 0.80 8.26 -1.09
N ILE A 129 0.10 8.10 0.03
CA ILE A 129 -0.36 6.80 0.52
C ILE A 129 -1.89 6.76 0.39
N PHE A 130 -2.39 5.96 -0.54
CA PHE A 130 -3.82 5.79 -0.79
C PHE A 130 -4.42 4.72 0.09
N ASP A 131 -5.21 5.10 1.10
CA ASP A 131 -6.02 4.15 1.86
C ASP A 131 -7.48 4.18 1.39
N SER A 132 -7.72 3.61 0.23
CA SER A 132 -9.01 3.62 -0.46
C SER A 132 -10.13 2.93 0.32
N TRP A 133 -9.79 2.03 1.24
CA TRP A 133 -10.72 1.26 2.06
C TRP A 133 -10.64 1.62 3.54
N SER A 134 -10.04 2.74 3.91
CA SER A 134 -9.90 3.17 5.30
C SER A 134 -11.24 3.26 6.06
N HIS A 135 -12.33 3.64 5.37
CA HIS A 135 -13.68 3.70 5.95
C HIS A 135 -14.25 2.32 6.34
N MET A 136 -13.63 1.23 5.88
CA MET A 136 -14.00 -0.13 6.25
C MET A 136 -13.29 -0.63 7.51
N ILE A 137 -12.32 0.13 8.02
CA ILE A 137 -11.67 -0.17 9.30
C ILE A 137 -12.67 0.15 10.42
N PRO A 138 -12.99 -0.82 11.31
CA PRO A 138 -13.81 -0.51 12.48
C PRO A 138 -13.13 0.53 13.37
N ASN A 139 -13.89 1.46 13.95
CA ASN A 139 -13.35 2.62 14.67
C ASN A 139 -12.35 2.26 15.76
N ASN A 140 -12.62 1.20 16.53
CA ASN A 140 -11.72 0.71 17.59
C ASN A 140 -10.39 0.15 17.08
N PHE A 141 -10.28 -0.17 15.79
CA PHE A 141 -9.06 -0.66 15.15
C PHE A 141 -8.38 0.39 14.25
N PHE A 142 -8.97 1.59 14.12
CA PHE A 142 -8.47 2.58 13.16
C PHE A 142 -7.03 3.02 13.48
N LYS A 143 -6.71 3.20 14.76
CA LYS A 143 -5.33 3.49 15.19
C LYS A 143 -4.37 2.38 14.79
N GLN A 144 -4.77 1.12 15.00
CA GLN A 144 -3.92 -0.05 14.77
C GLN A 144 -3.71 -0.36 13.28
N CYS A 145 -4.75 -0.20 12.46
CA CYS A 145 -4.73 -0.64 11.06
C CYS A 145 -4.56 0.51 10.06
N GLY A 146 -4.83 1.75 10.45
CA GLY A 146 -4.70 2.95 9.61
C GLY A 146 -3.53 3.84 10.03
N ILE A 147 -3.59 4.38 11.28
CA ILE A 147 -2.62 5.38 11.75
C ILE A 147 -1.23 4.76 11.95
N ASN A 148 -1.13 3.70 12.76
CA ASN A 148 0.17 3.09 13.09
C ASN A 148 0.93 2.57 11.85
N PRO A 149 0.30 1.87 10.89
CA PRO A 149 0.96 1.48 9.65
C PRO A 149 1.49 2.67 8.85
N THR A 150 0.71 3.74 8.73
CA THR A 150 1.15 4.97 8.04
C THR A 150 2.34 5.61 8.75
N ALA A 151 2.28 5.73 10.08
CA ALA A 151 3.40 6.25 10.88
C ALA A 151 4.65 5.38 10.74
N LYS A 152 4.50 4.05 10.71
CA LYS A 152 5.61 3.11 10.50
C LYS A 152 6.28 3.33 9.14
N ILE A 153 5.50 3.50 8.06
CA ILE A 153 6.02 3.81 6.73
C ILE A 153 6.84 5.10 6.75
N VAL A 154 6.28 6.18 7.33
CA VAL A 154 6.96 7.47 7.45
C VAL A 154 8.28 7.33 8.20
N ASN A 155 8.31 6.58 9.30
CA ASN A 155 9.53 6.34 10.08
C ASN A 155 10.58 5.55 9.30
N ILE A 156 10.16 4.52 8.52
CA ILE A 156 11.08 3.77 7.65
C ILE A 156 11.68 4.71 6.59
N LEU A 157 10.87 5.55 5.95
CA LEU A 157 11.36 6.50 4.94
C LEU A 157 12.36 7.50 5.55
N LYS A 158 12.05 8.05 6.73
CA LYS A 158 12.96 8.96 7.45
C LYS A 158 14.29 8.27 7.81
N SER A 159 14.26 7.01 8.25
CA SER A 159 15.48 6.25 8.57
C SER A 159 16.38 6.00 7.36
N LYS A 160 15.81 6.10 6.15
CA LYS A 160 16.51 6.00 4.86
C LYS A 160 16.84 7.38 4.24
N ASN A 161 16.75 8.44 5.03
CA ASN A 161 16.99 9.83 4.61
C ASN A 161 16.04 10.33 3.50
N ILE A 162 14.83 9.79 3.42
CA ILE A 162 13.78 10.27 2.53
C ILE A 162 12.90 11.27 3.29
N TYR A 163 13.06 12.55 3.00
CA TYR A 163 12.35 13.68 3.65
C TYR A 163 11.37 14.37 2.71
N LYS A 164 10.88 13.69 1.68
CA LYS A 164 9.86 14.22 0.79
C LYS A 164 8.55 14.44 1.55
N PRO A 165 7.74 15.47 1.19
CA PRO A 165 6.38 15.61 1.72
C PRO A 165 5.57 14.34 1.48
N ILE A 166 4.79 13.92 2.49
CA ILE A 166 3.96 12.72 2.41
C ILE A 166 2.51 13.10 2.63
N ILE A 167 1.65 12.72 1.69
CA ILE A 167 0.19 12.89 1.76
C ILE A 167 -0.41 11.54 2.17
N GLY A 168 -1.09 11.51 3.31
CA GLY A 168 -1.99 10.41 3.67
C GLY A 168 -3.37 10.68 3.09
N PHE A 169 -3.98 9.70 2.44
CA PHE A 169 -5.33 9.81 1.88
C PHE A 169 -6.23 8.70 2.41
N PRO A 170 -6.74 8.84 3.66
CA PRO A 170 -7.70 7.89 4.24
C PRO A 170 -9.11 8.18 3.70
N PHE A 171 -9.45 7.58 2.57
CA PHE A 171 -10.69 7.84 1.85
C PHE A 171 -11.93 7.55 2.70
N LYS A 172 -12.82 8.55 2.85
CA LYS A 172 -14.06 8.48 3.64
C LYS A 172 -13.86 8.11 5.13
N ALA A 173 -12.65 8.19 5.68
CA ALA A 173 -12.48 8.11 7.12
C ALA A 173 -13.10 9.33 7.81
N GLY A 174 -13.79 9.12 8.91
CA GLY A 174 -14.34 10.22 9.70
C GLY A 174 -13.22 11.09 10.29
N SER A 175 -13.39 12.41 10.29
CA SER A 175 -12.39 13.35 10.84
C SER A 175 -12.04 13.05 12.30
N SER A 176 -12.98 12.53 13.09
CA SER A 176 -12.76 12.11 14.48
C SER A 176 -11.79 10.94 14.64
N LEU A 177 -11.49 10.21 13.58
CA LEU A 177 -10.56 9.06 13.60
C LEU A 177 -9.12 9.46 13.28
N ILE A 178 -8.90 10.69 12.78
CA ILE A 178 -7.60 11.17 12.27
C ILE A 178 -6.90 12.07 13.31
N ASN A 179 -7.66 12.57 14.29
CA ASN A 179 -7.19 13.42 15.38
C ASN A 179 -6.64 12.62 16.56
#